data_4bedffbc4a5bfb9e5d6a26cfac00daff
#
_entry.id   4bedffbc4a5bfb9e5d6a26cfac00daff
#
_cell.length_a   1.000
_cell.length_b   1.000
_cell.length_c   1.000
_cell.angle_alpha   90.00
_cell.angle_beta   90.00
_cell.angle_gamma   90.00
#
_symmetry.space_group_name_H-M   'P 1'
#
loop_
_entity.id
_entity.type
_entity.pdbx_description
1 polymer ?
#
loop_
_entity_poly.entity_id
_entity_poly.type
_entity_poly.pdbx_seq_one_letter_code
_entity_poly.pdbx_strand_id
1 'polypeptide(L)'
;IGPGIGALSHELCERAGKVVAVELDKTLLPILEETMARYDNFEVVSADILKTDIPALVREKFGGLTPIVCANLPYNITTPAITALIEAKCFESITVLVQKEVAERLCAAPGTSAYGAFSVFMQYYTEPVYLFAVPRECFEPQPKVTSAVLRAVVRKEPPVRVEDEKLFFRVVYGAFALRRKTLVNSLMTAFGSQLTKEQLAQAITSCGLDATIRGERLGLAEFAALAAAIGALLR
;
A
#
# COMPACT_ATOMS: atom_id res chain seq x y z
N ILE A 1 10.26 5.98 -9.10
CA ILE A 1 9.43 7.13 -8.73
C ILE A 1 10.30 8.08 -7.94
N GLY A 2 10.38 9.37 -8.38
CA GLY A 2 11.24 10.37 -7.77
C GLY A 2 12.71 9.94 -7.79
N PRO A 3 13.31 9.76 -8.96
CA PRO A 3 14.71 9.27 -9.09
C PRO A 3 15.73 10.22 -8.47
N GLY A 4 15.36 11.48 -8.20
CA GLY A 4 16.30 12.51 -7.77
C GLY A 4 17.40 12.73 -8.80
N ILE A 5 18.65 12.65 -8.38
CA ILE A 5 19.80 12.75 -9.27
C ILE A 5 20.24 11.40 -9.89
N GLY A 6 19.45 10.33 -9.71
CA GLY A 6 19.69 9.03 -10.33
C GLY A 6 20.45 8.00 -9.49
N ALA A 7 20.72 8.25 -8.21
CA ALA A 7 21.54 7.34 -7.39
C ALA A 7 21.02 5.88 -7.37
N LEU A 8 19.72 5.67 -7.12
CA LEU A 8 19.12 4.34 -7.20
C LEU A 8 19.00 3.86 -8.65
N SER A 9 18.73 4.76 -9.59
CA SER A 9 18.55 4.43 -11.00
C SER A 9 19.79 3.85 -11.63
N HIS A 10 21.00 4.28 -11.24
CA HIS A 10 22.25 3.68 -11.67
C HIS A 10 22.29 2.17 -11.36
N GLU A 11 22.04 1.82 -10.11
CA GLU A 11 22.06 0.42 -9.65
C GLU A 11 20.99 -0.44 -10.32
N LEU A 12 19.85 0.17 -10.63
CA LEU A 12 18.78 -0.53 -11.34
C LEU A 12 19.14 -0.76 -12.82
N CYS A 13 19.75 0.20 -13.49
CA CYS A 13 20.15 0.05 -14.89
C CYS A 13 21.20 -1.06 -15.11
N GLU A 14 22.07 -1.30 -14.13
CA GLU A 14 23.05 -2.39 -14.17
C GLU A 14 22.42 -3.80 -14.07
N ARG A 15 21.16 -3.89 -13.61
CA ARG A 15 20.50 -5.18 -13.27
C ARG A 15 19.19 -5.43 -13.99
N ALA A 16 18.54 -4.39 -14.50
CA ALA A 16 17.25 -4.47 -15.19
C ALA A 16 17.40 -4.32 -16.69
N GLY A 17 16.56 -4.99 -17.44
CA GLY A 17 16.51 -4.84 -18.91
C GLY A 17 16.06 -3.45 -19.35
N LYS A 18 15.22 -2.78 -18.54
CA LYS A 18 14.78 -1.40 -18.75
C LYS A 18 14.45 -0.73 -17.41
N VAL A 19 14.76 0.55 -17.30
CA VAL A 19 14.40 1.41 -16.17
C VAL A 19 13.62 2.61 -16.67
N VAL A 20 12.40 2.80 -16.18
CA VAL A 20 11.56 3.96 -16.45
C VAL A 20 11.39 4.73 -15.15
N ALA A 21 11.90 5.94 -15.09
CA ALA A 21 11.78 6.83 -13.94
C ALA A 21 10.66 7.85 -14.19
N VAL A 22 9.84 8.11 -13.16
CA VAL A 22 8.81 9.17 -13.20
C VAL A 22 9.21 10.29 -12.25
N GLU A 23 9.45 11.50 -12.80
CA GLU A 23 9.92 12.66 -12.05
C GLU A 23 8.96 13.83 -12.23
N LEU A 24 8.55 14.41 -11.10
CA LEU A 24 7.66 15.57 -11.06
C LEU A 24 8.43 16.87 -11.19
N ASP A 25 9.62 16.95 -10.61
CA ASP A 25 10.44 18.17 -10.61
C ASP A 25 11.20 18.28 -11.94
N LYS A 26 10.73 19.20 -12.76
CA LYS A 26 11.35 19.48 -14.08
C LYS A 26 12.77 19.99 -13.99
N THR A 27 13.18 20.56 -12.85
CA THR A 27 14.55 21.07 -12.66
C THR A 27 15.58 19.94 -12.55
N LEU A 28 15.13 18.72 -12.19
CA LEU A 28 15.98 17.53 -12.12
C LEU A 28 16.15 16.82 -13.47
N LEU A 29 15.32 17.11 -14.48
CA LEU A 29 15.38 16.41 -15.78
C LEU A 29 16.74 16.59 -16.49
N PRO A 30 17.32 17.82 -16.62
CA PRO A 30 18.63 17.98 -17.22
C PRO A 30 19.75 17.26 -16.45
N ILE A 31 19.64 17.22 -15.12
CA ILE A 31 20.61 16.51 -14.26
C ILE A 31 20.51 15.00 -14.51
N LEU A 32 19.29 14.45 -14.62
CA LEU A 32 19.07 13.04 -14.94
C LEU A 32 19.57 12.68 -16.34
N GLU A 33 19.36 13.54 -17.34
CA GLU A 33 19.89 13.36 -18.68
C GLU A 33 21.43 13.25 -18.66
N GLU A 34 22.12 14.09 -17.90
CA GLU A 34 23.58 14.06 -17.75
C GLU A 34 24.05 12.83 -16.96
N THR A 35 23.49 12.62 -15.76
CA THR A 35 23.96 11.55 -14.86
C THR A 35 23.67 10.15 -15.39
N MET A 36 22.56 9.99 -16.14
CA MET A 36 22.13 8.71 -16.71
C MET A 36 22.55 8.49 -18.17
N ALA A 37 23.27 9.42 -18.79
CA ALA A 37 23.63 9.41 -20.23
C ALA A 37 24.34 8.13 -20.70
N ARG A 38 25.02 7.41 -19.81
CA ARG A 38 25.74 6.16 -20.13
C ARG A 38 24.83 4.92 -20.25
N TYR A 39 23.51 5.04 -19.92
CA TYR A 39 22.58 3.92 -19.88
C TYR A 39 21.56 4.00 -21.02
N ASP A 40 21.68 3.14 -22.00
CA ASP A 40 20.70 3.04 -23.13
C ASP A 40 19.36 2.45 -22.69
N ASN A 41 19.30 1.82 -21.53
CA ASN A 41 18.10 1.21 -20.96
C ASN A 41 17.38 2.12 -19.94
N PHE A 42 17.75 3.38 -19.81
CA PHE A 42 17.11 4.36 -18.94
C PHE A 42 16.19 5.31 -19.72
N GLU A 43 15.05 5.59 -19.17
CA GLU A 43 14.10 6.59 -19.68
C GLU A 43 13.47 7.36 -18.52
N VAL A 44 13.39 8.70 -18.63
CA VAL A 44 12.69 9.54 -17.66
C VAL A 44 11.39 10.09 -18.26
N VAL A 45 10.30 10.03 -17.48
CA VAL A 45 8.98 10.58 -17.81
C VAL A 45 8.69 11.73 -16.85
N SER A 46 8.51 12.94 -17.39
CA SER A 46 8.14 14.13 -16.61
C SER A 46 6.65 14.10 -16.30
N ALA A 47 6.28 13.57 -15.12
CA ALA A 47 4.89 13.42 -14.71
C ALA A 47 4.73 13.34 -13.18
N ASP A 48 3.48 13.56 -12.72
CA ASP A 48 3.07 13.25 -11.36
C ASP A 48 2.58 11.80 -11.32
N ILE A 49 3.25 10.92 -10.57
CA ILE A 49 2.89 9.51 -10.46
C ILE A 49 1.45 9.30 -9.98
N LEU A 50 0.93 10.21 -9.13
CA LEU A 50 -0.43 10.13 -8.61
C LEU A 50 -1.51 10.51 -9.64
N LYS A 51 -1.11 11.10 -10.79
CA LYS A 51 -2.00 11.50 -11.89
C LYS A 51 -1.74 10.70 -13.17
N THR A 52 -0.74 9.83 -13.16
CA THR A 52 -0.34 9.04 -14.32
C THR A 52 -1.25 7.81 -14.46
N ASP A 53 -1.67 7.51 -15.69
CA ASP A 53 -2.24 6.19 -16.03
C ASP A 53 -1.10 5.17 -16.02
N ILE A 54 -0.85 4.59 -14.83
CA ILE A 54 0.25 3.65 -14.60
C ILE A 54 0.14 2.41 -15.52
N PRO A 55 -1.03 1.76 -15.66
CA PRO A 55 -1.17 0.65 -16.60
C PRO A 55 -0.84 1.00 -18.05
N ALA A 56 -1.25 2.18 -18.53
CA ALA A 56 -0.91 2.65 -19.87
C ALA A 56 0.60 2.87 -20.04
N LEU A 57 1.22 3.54 -19.06
CA LEU A 57 2.67 3.76 -19.03
C LEU A 57 3.45 2.44 -19.08
N VAL A 58 3.05 1.46 -18.27
CA VAL A 58 3.69 0.13 -18.24
C VAL A 58 3.54 -0.58 -19.59
N ARG A 59 2.36 -0.59 -20.19
CA ARG A 59 2.14 -1.20 -21.52
C ARG A 59 3.01 -0.56 -22.60
N GLU A 60 3.11 0.77 -22.59
CA GLU A 60 3.88 1.53 -23.58
C GLU A 60 5.38 1.29 -23.45
N LYS A 61 5.89 1.31 -22.20
CA LYS A 61 7.34 1.43 -21.95
C LYS A 61 8.04 0.09 -21.75
N PHE A 62 7.38 -0.98 -21.29
CA PHE A 62 8.08 -2.18 -20.87
C PHE A 62 8.09 -3.33 -21.91
N GLY A 63 7.34 -3.22 -23.03
CA GLY A 63 7.46 -4.13 -24.17
C GLY A 63 7.37 -5.63 -23.82
N GLY A 64 6.56 -6.00 -22.82
CA GLY A 64 6.40 -7.39 -22.37
C GLY A 64 7.39 -7.85 -21.29
N LEU A 65 8.30 -6.98 -20.83
CA LEU A 65 9.11 -7.26 -19.65
C LEU A 65 8.21 -7.31 -18.40
N THR A 66 8.63 -8.07 -17.39
CA THR A 66 7.96 -8.13 -16.09
C THR A 66 8.22 -6.84 -15.30
N PRO A 67 7.22 -5.98 -15.08
CA PRO A 67 7.41 -4.73 -14.38
C PRO A 67 7.47 -4.94 -12.87
N ILE A 68 8.45 -4.31 -12.24
CA ILE A 68 8.58 -4.16 -10.79
C ILE A 68 8.75 -2.70 -10.45
N VAL A 69 8.44 -2.34 -9.20
CA VAL A 69 8.73 -1.01 -8.66
C VAL A 69 9.89 -1.09 -7.67
N CYS A 70 10.85 -0.16 -7.82
CA CYS A 70 11.89 0.07 -6.83
C CYS A 70 12.04 1.59 -6.64
N ALA A 71 11.76 2.12 -5.44
CA ALA A 71 11.72 3.55 -5.23
C ALA A 71 12.08 3.97 -3.79
N ASN A 72 12.76 5.11 -3.67
CA ASN A 72 12.84 5.87 -2.43
C ASN A 72 11.70 6.90 -2.45
N LEU A 73 10.57 6.56 -1.83
CA LEU A 73 9.37 7.40 -1.92
C LEU A 73 9.46 8.67 -1.04
N PRO A 74 9.07 9.84 -1.55
CA PRO A 74 8.86 11.01 -0.70
C PRO A 74 7.82 10.68 0.38
N TYR A 75 8.15 11.04 1.64
CA TYR A 75 7.34 10.62 2.80
C TYR A 75 5.90 11.14 2.77
N ASN A 76 5.68 12.32 2.18
CA ASN A 76 4.37 12.95 2.07
C ASN A 76 3.41 12.25 1.09
N ILE A 77 3.93 11.46 0.13
CA ILE A 77 3.11 10.75 -0.86
C ILE A 77 3.16 9.22 -0.69
N THR A 78 3.83 8.71 0.35
CA THR A 78 4.05 7.27 0.53
C THR A 78 2.76 6.45 0.43
N THR A 79 1.74 6.78 1.23
CA THR A 79 0.48 6.02 1.24
C THR A 79 -0.27 6.11 -0.10
N PRO A 80 -0.55 7.29 -0.68
CA PRO A 80 -1.23 7.36 -1.96
C PRO A 80 -0.43 6.75 -3.11
N ALA A 81 0.91 6.84 -3.11
CA ALA A 81 1.73 6.22 -4.15
C ALA A 81 1.66 4.68 -4.08
N ILE A 82 1.82 4.08 -2.90
CA ILE A 82 1.71 2.62 -2.74
C ILE A 82 0.29 2.15 -3.13
N THR A 83 -0.75 2.87 -2.74
CA THR A 83 -2.13 2.55 -3.13
C THR A 83 -2.28 2.55 -4.65
N ALA A 84 -1.86 3.61 -5.33
CA ALA A 84 -1.94 3.72 -6.79
C ALA A 84 -1.16 2.61 -7.51
N LEU A 85 0.02 2.24 -7.01
CA LEU A 85 0.84 1.17 -7.56
C LEU A 85 0.18 -0.21 -7.43
N ILE A 86 -0.45 -0.48 -6.29
CA ILE A 86 -1.17 -1.74 -6.04
C ILE A 86 -2.44 -1.80 -6.90
N GLU A 87 -3.22 -0.73 -6.94
CA GLU A 87 -4.46 -0.64 -7.72
C GLU A 87 -4.22 -0.72 -9.24
N ALA A 88 -3.04 -0.33 -9.71
CA ALA A 88 -2.64 -0.48 -11.11
C ALA A 88 -2.60 -1.95 -11.59
N LYS A 89 -2.44 -2.93 -10.67
CA LYS A 89 -2.48 -4.39 -10.92
C LYS A 89 -1.56 -4.86 -12.07
N CYS A 90 -0.46 -4.16 -12.29
CA CYS A 90 0.47 -4.43 -13.38
C CYS A 90 1.89 -4.77 -12.93
N PHE A 91 2.18 -4.72 -11.64
CA PHE A 91 3.50 -5.01 -11.09
C PHE A 91 3.56 -6.38 -10.42
N GLU A 92 4.71 -7.08 -10.55
CA GLU A 92 4.99 -8.30 -9.80
C GLU A 92 5.34 -8.01 -8.35
N SER A 93 6.13 -6.97 -8.11
CA SER A 93 6.52 -6.56 -6.76
C SER A 93 6.79 -5.07 -6.66
N ILE A 94 6.63 -4.55 -5.44
CA ILE A 94 6.85 -3.15 -5.08
C ILE A 94 7.84 -3.14 -3.92
N THR A 95 9.07 -2.69 -4.18
CA THR A 95 10.11 -2.50 -3.17
C THR A 95 10.30 -1.01 -2.95
N VAL A 96 10.06 -0.55 -1.72
CA VAL A 96 10.11 0.88 -1.42
C VAL A 96 10.84 1.16 -0.12
N LEU A 97 11.56 2.28 -0.12
CA LEU A 97 12.10 2.89 1.08
C LEU A 97 11.13 3.96 1.54
N VAL A 98 10.72 3.86 2.82
CA VAL A 98 9.73 4.72 3.47
C VAL A 98 10.17 5.00 4.91
N GLN A 99 9.44 5.83 5.66
CA GLN A 99 9.69 5.98 7.11
C GLN A 99 9.54 4.62 7.82
N LYS A 100 10.41 4.34 8.79
CA LYS A 100 10.41 3.05 9.53
C LYS A 100 9.05 2.72 10.15
N GLU A 101 8.41 3.71 10.80
CA GLU A 101 7.08 3.54 11.39
C GLU A 101 6.02 3.15 10.33
N VAL A 102 6.12 3.72 9.12
CA VAL A 102 5.22 3.37 8.01
C VAL A 102 5.46 1.93 7.57
N ALA A 103 6.72 1.51 7.37
CA ALA A 103 7.05 0.15 7.00
C ALA A 103 6.56 -0.88 8.05
N GLU A 104 6.77 -0.59 9.34
CA GLU A 104 6.28 -1.42 10.45
C GLU A 104 4.76 -1.54 10.43
N ARG A 105 4.05 -0.44 10.18
CA ARG A 105 2.57 -0.44 10.06
C ARG A 105 2.10 -1.25 8.86
N LEU A 106 2.74 -1.15 7.70
CA LEU A 106 2.36 -1.88 6.49
C LEU A 106 2.54 -3.40 6.64
N CYS A 107 3.54 -3.82 7.41
CA CYS A 107 3.84 -5.22 7.68
C CYS A 107 3.21 -5.75 8.99
N ALA A 108 2.46 -4.92 9.72
CA ALA A 108 1.95 -5.25 11.05
C ALA A 108 0.94 -6.40 11.02
N ALA A 109 1.05 -7.32 11.98
CA ALA A 109 0.11 -8.41 12.19
C ALA A 109 -1.10 -7.99 13.04
N PRO A 110 -2.27 -8.64 12.90
CA PRO A 110 -3.42 -8.43 13.76
C PRO A 110 -3.05 -8.50 15.26
N GLY A 111 -3.64 -7.63 16.06
CA GLY A 111 -3.42 -7.55 17.50
C GLY A 111 -2.21 -6.74 17.93
N THR A 112 -1.38 -6.26 17.01
CA THR A 112 -0.27 -5.36 17.32
C THR A 112 -0.69 -3.89 17.32
N SER A 113 0.08 -3.04 18.02
CA SER A 113 -0.22 -1.61 18.11
C SER A 113 -0.07 -0.86 16.78
N ALA A 114 0.74 -1.35 15.85
CA ALA A 114 0.94 -0.76 14.54
C ALA A 114 -0.15 -1.17 13.52
N TYR A 115 -0.90 -2.25 13.78
CA TYR A 115 -1.89 -2.78 12.85
C TYR A 115 -3.05 -1.81 12.62
N GLY A 116 -3.46 -1.64 11.36
CA GLY A 116 -4.51 -0.73 10.95
C GLY A 116 -5.12 -1.07 9.59
N ALA A 117 -6.06 -0.26 9.14
CA ALA A 117 -6.75 -0.48 7.85
C ALA A 117 -5.79 -0.62 6.67
N PHE A 118 -4.70 0.14 6.66
CA PHE A 118 -3.72 0.05 5.58
C PHE A 118 -2.85 -1.22 5.66
N SER A 119 -2.66 -1.80 6.87
CA SER A 119 -2.05 -3.13 7.02
C SER A 119 -2.93 -4.21 6.38
N VAL A 120 -4.26 -4.12 6.60
CA VAL A 120 -5.26 -5.03 5.97
C VAL A 120 -5.23 -4.88 4.45
N PHE A 121 -5.21 -3.65 3.92
CA PHE A 121 -5.11 -3.36 2.50
C PHE A 121 -3.86 -3.98 1.89
N MET A 122 -2.70 -3.77 2.51
CA MET A 122 -1.45 -4.35 2.06
C MET A 122 -1.48 -5.89 2.02
N GLN A 123 -1.97 -6.53 3.09
CA GLN A 123 -2.03 -7.99 3.18
C GLN A 123 -3.07 -8.60 2.24
N TYR A 124 -4.12 -7.87 1.90
CA TYR A 124 -5.14 -8.32 0.96
C TYR A 124 -4.60 -8.40 -0.47
N TYR A 125 -3.86 -7.37 -0.91
CA TYR A 125 -3.34 -7.31 -2.28
C TYR A 125 -1.92 -7.82 -2.45
N THR A 126 -1.14 -7.90 -1.36
CA THR A 126 0.30 -8.22 -1.43
C THR A 126 0.75 -9.12 -0.29
N GLU A 127 1.99 -9.56 -0.38
CA GLU A 127 2.75 -10.17 0.73
C GLU A 127 3.84 -9.17 1.18
N PRO A 128 3.53 -8.27 2.14
CA PRO A 128 4.48 -7.29 2.59
C PRO A 128 5.52 -7.89 3.54
N VAL A 129 6.79 -7.61 3.27
CA VAL A 129 7.92 -8.05 4.10
C VAL A 129 8.77 -6.84 4.44
N TYR A 130 8.99 -6.61 5.73
CA TYR A 130 9.98 -5.66 6.22
C TYR A 130 11.38 -6.25 6.01
N LEU A 131 12.23 -5.57 5.25
CA LEU A 131 13.56 -6.10 4.92
C LEU A 131 14.62 -5.62 5.93
N PHE A 132 14.85 -4.31 6.00
CA PHE A 132 15.83 -3.73 6.92
C PHE A 132 15.58 -2.24 7.15
N ALA A 133 16.12 -1.73 8.27
CA ALA A 133 16.14 -0.31 8.57
C ALA A 133 17.35 0.37 7.87
N VAL A 134 17.15 1.62 7.46
CA VAL A 134 18.20 2.48 6.91
C VAL A 134 18.37 3.67 7.84
N PRO A 135 19.53 3.81 8.50
CA PRO A 135 19.80 4.94 9.39
C PRO A 135 19.72 6.28 8.64
N ARG A 136 19.30 7.31 9.34
CA ARG A 136 19.17 8.66 8.76
C ARG A 136 20.49 9.25 8.27
N GLU A 137 21.60 8.79 8.82
CA GLU A 137 22.97 9.17 8.46
C GLU A 137 23.36 8.72 7.03
N CYS A 138 22.58 7.83 6.43
CA CYS A 138 22.75 7.38 5.04
C CYS A 138 22.17 8.35 4.00
N PHE A 139 21.59 9.47 4.42
CA PHE A 139 20.93 10.42 3.50
C PHE A 139 21.54 11.81 3.57
N GLU A 140 21.53 12.48 2.41
CA GLU A 140 21.87 13.90 2.26
C GLU A 140 20.78 14.61 1.45
N PRO A 141 20.06 15.58 2.01
CA PRO A 141 20.10 15.99 3.43
C PRO A 141 19.54 14.92 4.36
N GLN A 142 20.04 14.91 5.60
CA GLN A 142 19.66 13.92 6.61
C GLN A 142 18.19 14.11 7.04
N PRO A 143 17.33 13.08 6.96
CA PRO A 143 15.95 13.16 7.45
C PRO A 143 15.88 13.16 8.98
N LYS A 144 14.74 13.58 9.52
CA LYS A 144 14.50 13.60 10.98
C LYS A 144 14.25 12.21 11.58
N VAL A 145 13.92 11.22 10.76
CA VAL A 145 13.50 9.88 11.18
C VAL A 145 14.28 8.80 10.44
N THR A 146 14.41 7.64 11.06
CA THR A 146 14.94 6.42 10.43
C THR A 146 13.99 5.95 9.33
N SER A 147 14.56 5.48 8.24
CA SER A 147 13.83 4.86 7.13
C SER A 147 13.87 3.32 7.22
N ALA A 148 13.07 2.67 6.42
CA ALA A 148 13.14 1.23 6.24
C ALA A 148 12.78 0.85 4.80
N VAL A 149 13.32 -0.26 4.35
CA VAL A 149 12.96 -0.89 3.09
C VAL A 149 11.95 -1.99 3.36
N LEU A 150 10.86 -1.97 2.63
CA LEU A 150 9.90 -3.06 2.57
C LEU A 150 9.75 -3.54 1.12
N ARG A 151 9.44 -4.82 0.97
CA ARG A 151 9.04 -5.42 -0.31
C ARG A 151 7.64 -5.98 -0.18
N ALA A 152 6.78 -5.68 -1.13
CA ALA A 152 5.43 -6.20 -1.25
C ALA A 152 5.31 -6.97 -2.58
N VAL A 153 5.23 -8.30 -2.53
CA VAL A 153 4.95 -9.13 -3.70
C VAL A 153 3.45 -9.06 -3.96
N VAL A 154 3.06 -8.66 -5.18
CA VAL A 154 1.65 -8.50 -5.53
C VAL A 154 1.02 -9.88 -5.73
N ARG A 155 -0.09 -10.12 -5.05
CA ARG A 155 -0.82 -11.39 -5.15
C ARG A 155 -1.57 -11.47 -6.48
N LYS A 156 -1.58 -12.66 -7.09
CA LYS A 156 -2.42 -12.93 -8.26
C LYS A 156 -3.90 -12.98 -7.88
N GLU A 157 -4.18 -13.52 -6.69
CA GLU A 157 -5.53 -13.61 -6.10
C GLU A 157 -5.47 -13.22 -4.62
N PRO A 158 -6.50 -12.55 -4.10
CA PRO A 158 -6.59 -12.26 -2.66
C PRO A 158 -6.61 -13.55 -1.82
N PRO A 159 -6.03 -13.54 -0.59
CA PRO A 159 -5.96 -14.74 0.25
C PRO A 159 -7.30 -15.12 0.88
N VAL A 160 -8.31 -14.28 0.74
CA VAL A 160 -9.69 -14.52 1.18
C VAL A 160 -10.66 -14.14 0.07
N ARG A 161 -11.70 -14.95 -0.10
CA ARG A 161 -12.75 -14.67 -1.07
C ARG A 161 -13.76 -13.68 -0.46
N VAL A 162 -14.03 -12.60 -1.18
CA VAL A 162 -15.08 -11.63 -0.84
C VAL A 162 -16.02 -11.44 -2.03
N GLU A 163 -17.32 -11.32 -1.76
CA GLU A 163 -18.32 -11.10 -2.82
C GLU A 163 -18.35 -9.65 -3.30
N ASP A 164 -18.15 -8.71 -2.38
CA ASP A 164 -18.11 -7.27 -2.63
C ASP A 164 -16.89 -6.66 -1.94
N GLU A 165 -15.87 -6.36 -2.75
CA GLU A 165 -14.62 -5.76 -2.29
C GLU A 165 -14.82 -4.35 -1.72
N LYS A 166 -15.78 -3.58 -2.26
CA LYS A 166 -16.09 -2.24 -1.74
C LYS A 166 -16.70 -2.33 -0.33
N LEU A 167 -17.61 -3.27 -0.14
CA LEU A 167 -18.20 -3.52 1.18
C LEU A 167 -17.13 -4.05 2.15
N PHE A 168 -16.27 -4.96 1.72
CA PHE A 168 -15.16 -5.46 2.53
C PHE A 168 -14.30 -4.32 3.06
N PHE A 169 -13.82 -3.43 2.19
CA PHE A 169 -13.01 -2.29 2.63
C PHE A 169 -13.81 -1.25 3.43
N ARG A 170 -15.10 -1.08 3.16
CA ARG A 170 -15.97 -0.24 4.02
C ARG A 170 -16.04 -0.80 5.45
N VAL A 171 -16.13 -2.12 5.62
CA VAL A 171 -16.07 -2.78 6.92
C VAL A 171 -14.71 -2.58 7.58
N VAL A 172 -13.63 -2.79 6.84
CA VAL A 172 -12.26 -2.57 7.33
C VAL A 172 -12.09 -1.13 7.82
N TYR A 173 -12.36 -0.12 6.99
CA TYR A 173 -12.23 1.29 7.38
C TYR A 173 -13.13 1.66 8.55
N GLY A 174 -14.37 1.16 8.56
CA GLY A 174 -15.30 1.34 9.69
C GLY A 174 -14.77 0.75 10.99
N ALA A 175 -14.14 -0.43 10.94
CA ALA A 175 -13.56 -1.09 12.11
C ALA A 175 -12.42 -0.29 12.75
N PHE A 176 -11.66 0.47 11.96
CA PHE A 176 -10.53 1.29 12.43
C PHE A 176 -10.88 2.77 12.65
N ALA A 177 -12.11 3.20 12.36
CA ALA A 177 -12.52 4.60 12.49
C ALA A 177 -12.41 5.12 13.94
N LEU A 178 -12.72 4.26 14.93
CA LEU A 178 -12.65 4.60 16.36
C LEU A 178 -11.79 3.57 17.11
N ARG A 179 -10.49 3.66 16.93
CA ARG A 179 -9.49 2.66 17.39
C ARG A 179 -9.63 2.22 18.86
N ARG A 180 -9.98 3.14 19.78
CA ARG A 180 -10.15 2.86 21.23
C ARG A 180 -11.52 2.29 21.61
N LYS A 181 -12.44 2.17 20.65
CA LYS A 181 -13.80 1.65 20.88
C LYS A 181 -13.93 0.19 20.48
N THR A 182 -14.99 -0.47 20.93
CA THR A 182 -15.37 -1.80 20.47
C THR A 182 -15.71 -1.78 18.97
N LEU A 183 -15.59 -2.91 18.30
CA LEU A 183 -15.86 -3.07 16.88
C LEU A 183 -17.26 -2.56 16.50
N VAL A 184 -18.28 -2.93 17.27
CA VAL A 184 -19.65 -2.48 17.02
C VAL A 184 -19.76 -0.95 17.04
N ASN A 185 -19.17 -0.29 18.03
CA ASN A 185 -19.21 1.18 18.13
C ASN A 185 -18.42 1.86 17.01
N SER A 186 -17.33 1.23 16.53
CA SER A 186 -16.56 1.74 15.40
C SER A 186 -17.33 1.58 14.09
N LEU A 187 -17.96 0.43 13.84
CA LEU A 187 -18.75 0.17 12.64
C LEU A 187 -20.00 1.06 12.53
N MET A 188 -20.55 1.53 13.63
CA MET A 188 -21.64 2.52 13.62
C MET A 188 -21.27 3.79 12.85
N THR A 189 -20.01 4.18 12.78
CA THR A 189 -19.58 5.33 11.98
C THR A 189 -19.78 5.14 10.47
N ALA A 190 -19.67 3.90 10.00
CA ALA A 190 -19.79 3.55 8.59
C ALA A 190 -21.18 3.04 8.20
N PHE A 191 -21.92 2.43 9.14
CA PHE A 191 -23.18 1.72 8.87
C PHE A 191 -24.38 2.24 9.66
N GLY A 192 -24.22 3.16 10.61
CA GLY A 192 -25.28 3.62 11.51
C GLY A 192 -26.48 4.32 10.82
N SER A 193 -26.35 4.71 9.55
CA SER A 193 -27.48 5.21 8.75
C SER A 193 -28.31 4.09 8.11
N GLN A 194 -27.83 2.84 8.10
CA GLN A 194 -28.44 1.71 7.41
C GLN A 194 -28.76 0.54 8.36
N LEU A 195 -27.97 0.37 9.42
CA LEU A 195 -28.09 -0.75 10.37
C LEU A 195 -28.10 -0.23 11.79
N THR A 196 -28.88 -0.92 12.66
CA THR A 196 -28.87 -0.63 14.09
C THR A 196 -27.64 -1.22 14.77
N LYS A 197 -27.36 -0.76 15.97
CA LYS A 197 -26.26 -1.29 16.80
C LYS A 197 -26.44 -2.77 17.12
N GLU A 198 -27.68 -3.20 17.35
CA GLU A 198 -28.07 -4.58 17.65
C GLU A 198 -27.80 -5.49 16.43
N GLN A 199 -28.14 -5.04 15.22
CA GLN A 199 -27.88 -5.77 13.99
C GLN A 199 -26.37 -5.94 13.76
N LEU A 200 -25.58 -4.90 13.98
CA LEU A 200 -24.12 -4.99 13.88
C LEU A 200 -23.52 -5.91 14.95
N ALA A 201 -24.02 -5.86 16.19
CA ALA A 201 -23.58 -6.77 17.24
C ALA A 201 -23.92 -8.23 16.91
N GLN A 202 -25.11 -8.48 16.35
CA GLN A 202 -25.51 -9.82 15.88
C GLN A 202 -24.63 -10.31 14.74
N ALA A 203 -24.29 -9.46 13.75
CA ALA A 203 -23.37 -9.80 12.68
C ALA A 203 -21.97 -10.18 13.22
N ILE A 204 -21.45 -9.44 14.19
CA ILE A 204 -20.16 -9.74 14.84
C ILE A 204 -20.20 -11.11 15.53
N THR A 205 -21.22 -11.36 16.36
CA THR A 205 -21.33 -12.62 17.10
C THR A 205 -21.63 -13.82 16.22
N SER A 206 -22.35 -13.64 15.11
CA SER A 206 -22.60 -14.72 14.13
C SER A 206 -21.32 -15.19 13.43
N CYS A 207 -20.29 -14.33 13.38
CA CYS A 207 -18.95 -14.70 12.89
C CYS A 207 -18.07 -15.38 13.97
N GLY A 208 -18.61 -15.71 15.15
CA GLY A 208 -17.87 -16.30 16.28
C GLY A 208 -16.96 -15.31 17.01
N LEU A 209 -17.14 -14.01 16.80
CA LEU A 209 -16.34 -12.97 17.43
C LEU A 209 -16.98 -12.50 18.73
N ASP A 210 -16.13 -12.10 19.71
CA ASP A 210 -16.59 -11.52 20.96
C ASP A 210 -17.25 -10.16 20.71
N ALA A 211 -18.39 -9.89 21.38
CA ALA A 211 -19.15 -8.64 21.23
C ALA A 211 -18.34 -7.39 21.64
N THR A 212 -17.32 -7.56 22.49
CA THR A 212 -16.43 -6.47 22.96
C THR A 212 -15.15 -6.34 22.16
N ILE A 213 -14.92 -7.19 21.15
CA ILE A 213 -13.71 -7.20 20.32
C ILE A 213 -13.45 -5.82 19.68
N ARG A 214 -12.20 -5.52 19.41
CA ARG A 214 -11.78 -4.32 18.67
C ARG A 214 -11.34 -4.70 17.26
N GLY A 215 -11.50 -3.79 16.30
CA GLY A 215 -11.11 -4.00 14.90
C GLY A 215 -9.66 -4.42 14.70
N GLU A 216 -8.75 -3.95 15.56
CA GLU A 216 -7.33 -4.30 15.49
C GLU A 216 -7.02 -5.79 15.76
N ARG A 217 -8.00 -6.56 16.27
CA ARG A 217 -7.85 -7.99 16.52
C ARG A 217 -8.22 -8.88 15.33
N LEU A 218 -8.90 -8.31 14.33
CA LEU A 218 -9.39 -9.06 13.18
C LEU A 218 -8.30 -9.19 12.11
N GLY A 219 -8.13 -10.41 11.59
CA GLY A 219 -7.38 -10.67 10.37
C GLY A 219 -8.28 -10.66 9.12
N LEU A 220 -7.71 -11.00 7.97
CA LEU A 220 -8.42 -10.98 6.69
C LEU A 220 -9.63 -11.92 6.67
N ALA A 221 -9.52 -13.11 7.29
CA ALA A 221 -10.60 -14.10 7.32
C ALA A 221 -11.81 -13.59 8.12
N GLU A 222 -11.55 -13.01 9.29
CA GLU A 222 -12.61 -12.42 10.13
C GLU A 222 -13.25 -11.20 9.46
N PHE A 223 -12.47 -10.35 8.80
CA PHE A 223 -13.00 -9.23 8.03
C PHE A 223 -13.88 -9.71 6.86
N ALA A 224 -13.47 -10.78 6.15
CA ALA A 224 -14.26 -11.33 5.05
C ALA A 224 -15.59 -11.93 5.53
N ALA A 225 -15.57 -12.71 6.61
CA ALA A 225 -16.78 -13.25 7.23
C ALA A 225 -17.73 -12.14 7.70
N LEU A 226 -17.19 -11.11 8.34
CA LEU A 226 -17.99 -9.97 8.83
C LEU A 226 -18.56 -9.15 7.67
N ALA A 227 -17.82 -8.96 6.58
CA ALA A 227 -18.33 -8.28 5.39
C ALA A 227 -19.47 -9.05 4.75
N ALA A 228 -19.40 -10.38 4.68
CA ALA A 228 -20.49 -11.23 4.19
C ALA A 228 -21.73 -11.13 5.10
N ALA A 229 -21.58 -11.20 6.42
CA ALA A 229 -22.67 -11.08 7.39
C ALA A 229 -23.36 -9.70 7.32
N ILE A 230 -22.59 -8.61 7.23
CA ILE A 230 -23.13 -7.25 7.05
C ILE A 230 -23.82 -7.12 5.69
N GLY A 231 -23.22 -7.67 4.63
CA GLY A 231 -23.80 -7.67 3.28
C GLY A 231 -25.17 -8.34 3.21
N ALA A 232 -25.38 -9.41 3.98
CA ALA A 232 -26.68 -10.09 4.09
C ALA A 232 -27.75 -9.21 4.76
N LEU A 233 -27.36 -8.32 5.68
CA LEU A 233 -28.27 -7.38 6.35
C LEU A 233 -28.61 -6.13 5.51
N LEU A 234 -27.80 -5.82 4.50
CA LEU A 234 -27.99 -4.65 3.63
C LEU A 234 -28.83 -4.96 2.37
N ARG A 235 -29.09 -6.23 2.09
CA ARG A 235 -29.97 -6.72 1.01
C ARG A 235 -31.42 -6.74 1.48
#